data_737e79e33731c782c1efd8601bd23e98
#
_entry.id   737e79e33731c782c1efd8601bd23e98
#
_cell.length_a   1.000
_cell.length_b   1.000
_cell.length_c   1.000
_cell.angle_alpha   90.00
_cell.angle_beta   90.00
_cell.angle_gamma   90.00
#
_symmetry.space_group_name_H-M   'P 1'
#
loop_
_entity.id
_entity.type
_entity.pdbx_description
1 polymer ?
#
loop_
_entity_poly.entity_id
_entity_poly.type
_entity_poly.pdbx_seq_one_letter_code
_entity_poly.pdbx_strand_id
1 'polypeptide(L)'
;DLKFARRRVYMAYEFVYESEEKRYRSDCSDVLKETCELLKEKGISAQFSLVGSGARNMITRNGDGPYDLDYNLLVIKSDDEYRDPRLLKDTIRNALNKAVGGKFFSDAQDSTSCLTALLHFKDTTNVEFSFDVAIIKKNPNGNYMRLVHNKSWNQYTWNEVPNSHQV
;
A
#
# COMPACT_ATOMS: atom_id res chain seq x y z
N ASP A 1 24.68 34.99 -8.10
CA ASP A 1 24.99 34.45 -6.78
C ASP A 1 24.64 32.97 -6.71
N LEU A 2 25.63 32.16 -6.47
CA LEU A 2 25.52 30.69 -6.38
C LEU A 2 24.51 30.24 -5.32
N LYS A 3 24.34 30.95 -4.22
CA LYS A 3 23.35 30.69 -3.19
C LYS A 3 21.91 30.90 -3.68
N PHE A 4 21.69 31.92 -4.51
CA PHE A 4 20.38 32.23 -5.08
C PHE A 4 19.98 31.22 -6.17
N ALA A 5 20.92 30.79 -6.99
CA ALA A 5 20.69 29.78 -8.02
C ALA A 5 20.37 28.41 -7.39
N ARG A 6 21.10 28.01 -6.34
CA ARG A 6 20.84 26.75 -5.60
C ARG A 6 19.46 26.75 -4.92
N ARG A 7 19.04 27.91 -4.38
CA ARG A 7 17.73 28.03 -3.73
C ARG A 7 16.57 27.92 -4.73
N ARG A 8 16.73 28.51 -5.94
CA ARG A 8 15.73 28.38 -7.00
C ARG A 8 15.59 26.96 -7.53
N VAL A 9 16.70 26.27 -7.71
CA VAL A 9 16.70 24.87 -8.16
C VAL A 9 16.05 23.95 -7.10
N TYR A 10 16.33 24.19 -5.82
CA TYR A 10 15.75 23.43 -4.72
C TYR A 10 14.24 23.65 -4.61
N MET A 11 13.74 24.88 -4.70
CA MET A 11 12.29 25.19 -4.66
C MET A 11 11.54 24.63 -5.87
N ALA A 12 12.13 24.67 -7.07
CA ALA A 12 11.54 24.08 -8.27
C ALA A 12 11.45 22.56 -8.17
N TYR A 13 12.45 21.92 -7.59
CA TYR A 13 12.49 20.48 -7.33
C TYR A 13 11.40 20.05 -6.33
N GLU A 14 11.23 20.77 -5.21
CA GLU A 14 10.17 20.50 -4.23
C GLU A 14 8.77 20.65 -4.84
N PHE A 15 8.54 21.66 -5.69
CA PHE A 15 7.26 21.89 -6.33
C PHE A 15 6.88 20.78 -7.30
N VAL A 16 7.80 20.34 -8.15
CA VAL A 16 7.62 19.21 -9.06
C VAL A 16 7.34 17.93 -8.26
N TYR A 17 8.00 17.78 -7.15
CA TYR A 17 7.88 16.66 -6.25
C TYR A 17 6.49 16.53 -5.62
N GLU A 18 5.93 17.62 -5.10
CA GLU A 18 4.57 17.62 -4.53
C GLU A 18 3.50 17.28 -5.58
N SER A 19 3.66 17.73 -6.82
CA SER A 19 2.72 17.41 -7.89
C SER A 19 2.80 15.96 -8.33
N GLU A 20 3.99 15.37 -8.36
CA GLU A 20 4.19 13.94 -8.63
C GLU A 20 3.60 13.07 -7.52
N GLU A 21 3.81 13.44 -6.27
CA GLU A 21 3.24 12.76 -5.12
C GLU A 21 1.72 12.69 -5.19
N LYS A 22 1.06 13.82 -5.46
CA LYS A 22 -0.40 13.87 -5.60
C LYS A 22 -0.90 12.95 -6.70
N ARG A 23 -0.18 12.87 -7.83
CA ARG A 23 -0.50 11.97 -8.93
C ARG A 23 -0.38 10.51 -8.50
N TYR A 24 0.70 10.14 -7.82
CA TYR A 24 0.90 8.78 -7.35
C TYR A 24 -0.13 8.36 -6.30
N ARG A 25 -0.48 9.25 -5.37
CA ARG A 25 -1.57 9.00 -4.42
C ARG A 25 -2.90 8.78 -5.11
N SER A 26 -3.20 9.57 -6.14
CA SER A 26 -4.42 9.40 -6.94
C SER A 26 -4.42 8.06 -7.67
N ASP A 27 -3.31 7.67 -8.28
CA ASP A 27 -3.18 6.39 -8.97
C ASP A 27 -3.31 5.21 -8.00
N CYS A 28 -2.68 5.29 -6.83
CA CYS A 28 -2.82 4.27 -5.78
C CYS A 28 -4.27 4.17 -5.28
N SER A 29 -4.93 5.30 -5.08
CA SER A 29 -6.33 5.32 -4.66
C SER A 29 -7.24 4.66 -5.69
N ASP A 30 -7.02 4.91 -6.96
CA ASP A 30 -7.80 4.29 -8.05
C ASP A 30 -7.59 2.77 -8.09
N VAL A 31 -6.34 2.31 -7.94
CA VAL A 31 -6.03 0.88 -7.84
C VAL A 31 -6.72 0.25 -6.64
N LEU A 32 -6.68 0.88 -5.48
CA LEU A 32 -7.26 0.33 -4.26
C LEU A 32 -8.79 0.36 -4.28
N LYS A 33 -9.42 1.37 -4.89
CA LYS A 33 -10.87 1.40 -5.12
C LYS A 33 -11.31 0.22 -5.99
N GLU A 34 -10.62 0.00 -7.10
CA GLU A 34 -10.90 -1.13 -7.99
C GLU A 34 -10.68 -2.47 -7.28
N THR A 35 -9.60 -2.57 -6.49
CA THR A 35 -9.33 -3.76 -5.67
C THR A 35 -10.50 -4.05 -4.72
N CYS A 36 -11.00 -3.04 -4.01
CA CYS A 36 -12.15 -3.20 -3.11
C CYS A 36 -13.42 -3.62 -3.85
N GLU A 37 -13.67 -3.10 -5.05
CA GLU A 37 -14.80 -3.51 -5.90
C GLU A 37 -14.69 -4.98 -6.32
N LEU A 38 -13.50 -5.40 -6.75
CA LEU A 38 -13.23 -6.79 -7.10
C LEU A 38 -13.39 -7.74 -5.91
N LEU A 39 -12.95 -7.32 -4.73
CA LEU A 39 -13.10 -8.09 -3.50
C LEU A 39 -14.57 -8.23 -3.10
N LYS A 40 -15.38 -7.20 -3.31
CA LYS A 40 -16.81 -7.24 -3.04
C LYS A 40 -17.50 -8.32 -3.88
N GLU A 41 -17.11 -8.48 -5.13
CA GLU A 41 -17.60 -9.56 -6.00
C GLU A 41 -17.22 -10.95 -5.49
N LYS A 42 -16.14 -11.05 -4.72
CA LYS A 42 -15.67 -12.30 -4.11
C LYS A 42 -16.24 -12.57 -2.72
N GLY A 43 -17.10 -11.70 -2.21
CA GLY A 43 -17.67 -11.83 -0.87
C GLY A 43 -16.81 -11.25 0.24
N ILE A 44 -15.91 -10.31 -0.09
CA ILE A 44 -15.07 -9.60 0.86
C ILE A 44 -15.40 -8.11 0.84
N SER A 45 -15.89 -7.59 1.96
CA SER A 45 -16.11 -6.16 2.15
C SER A 45 -14.90 -5.54 2.83
N ALA A 46 -14.21 -4.64 2.15
CA ALA A 46 -12.99 -4.03 2.62
C ALA A 46 -12.95 -2.53 2.36
N GLN A 47 -12.21 -1.83 3.19
CA GLN A 47 -11.92 -0.40 3.05
C GLN A 47 -10.41 -0.18 3.15
N PHE A 48 -9.90 0.81 2.43
CA PHE A 48 -8.49 1.17 2.52
C PHE A 48 -8.32 2.55 3.13
N SER A 49 -7.17 2.77 3.77
CA SER A 49 -6.76 4.06 4.31
C SER A 49 -5.25 4.23 4.19
N LEU A 50 -4.84 5.44 3.86
CA LEU A 50 -3.43 5.83 3.85
C LEU A 50 -2.97 6.01 5.30
N VAL A 51 -1.84 5.42 5.66
CA VAL A 51 -1.29 5.45 7.03
C VAL A 51 0.18 5.88 7.01
N GLY A 52 0.76 6.11 8.18
CA GLY A 52 2.17 6.48 8.32
C GLY A 52 2.47 7.91 7.86
N SER A 53 3.66 8.13 7.33
CA SER A 53 4.14 9.45 6.92
C SER A 53 3.31 10.08 5.80
N GLY A 54 2.78 9.29 4.88
CA GLY A 54 1.91 9.76 3.80
C GLY A 54 0.59 10.34 4.29
N ALA A 55 -0.01 9.78 5.35
CA ALA A 55 -1.24 10.28 5.95
C ALA A 55 -1.05 11.65 6.64
N ARG A 56 0.17 11.97 7.05
CA ARG A 56 0.52 13.23 7.70
C ARG A 56 1.03 14.30 6.74
N ASN A 57 0.96 14.07 5.45
CA ASN A 57 1.57 14.91 4.41
C ASN A 57 3.10 15.12 4.59
N MET A 58 3.74 14.23 5.33
CA MET A 58 5.19 14.25 5.56
C MET A 58 5.80 13.05 4.84
N ILE A 59 6.09 13.23 3.57
CA ILE A 59 6.85 12.23 2.84
C ILE A 59 8.32 12.53 3.00
N THR A 60 9.01 11.66 3.74
CA THR A 60 10.44 11.70 3.88
C THR A 60 11.07 10.80 2.83
N ARG A 61 11.86 11.39 1.96
CA ARG A 61 12.71 10.66 1.04
C ARG A 61 14.03 10.36 1.74
N ASN A 62 14.37 9.09 1.90
CA ASN A 62 15.70 8.68 2.35
C ASN A 62 16.67 8.77 1.16
N GLY A 63 17.30 9.95 0.98
CA GLY A 63 18.24 10.18 -0.12
C GLY A 63 17.61 9.99 -1.49
N ASP A 64 18.25 9.20 -2.36
CA ASP A 64 17.79 8.89 -3.72
C ASP A 64 16.89 7.64 -3.78
N GLY A 65 16.40 7.17 -2.63
CA GLY A 65 15.56 6.00 -2.55
C GLY A 65 14.12 6.23 -3.04
N PRO A 66 13.38 5.16 -3.39
CA PRO A 66 12.00 5.28 -3.80
C PRO A 66 11.10 5.74 -2.65
N TYR A 67 9.98 6.39 -3.01
CA TYR A 67 8.93 6.73 -2.06
C TYR A 67 8.11 5.52 -1.71
N ASP A 68 7.76 5.42 -0.43
CA ASP A 68 6.85 4.39 0.06
C ASP A 68 5.58 5.04 0.60
N LEU A 69 4.44 4.68 0.03
CA LEU A 69 3.14 4.96 0.63
C LEU A 69 2.63 3.69 1.29
N ASP A 70 2.17 3.82 2.52
CA ASP A 70 1.62 2.71 3.28
C ASP A 70 0.10 2.84 3.38
N TYR A 71 -0.58 1.75 3.04
CA TYR A 71 -2.03 1.64 3.14
C TYR A 71 -2.41 0.47 4.04
N ASN A 72 -3.48 0.65 4.80
CA ASN A 72 -4.17 -0.45 5.45
C ASN A 72 -5.41 -0.81 4.63
N LEU A 73 -5.60 -2.09 4.38
CA LEU A 73 -6.83 -2.65 3.85
C LEU A 73 -7.57 -3.34 4.99
N LEU A 74 -8.62 -2.70 5.48
CA LEU A 74 -9.44 -3.22 6.56
C LEU A 74 -10.52 -4.14 5.99
N VAL A 75 -10.43 -5.43 6.30
CA VAL A 75 -11.48 -6.41 5.99
C VAL A 75 -12.56 -6.29 7.04
N ILE A 76 -13.72 -5.74 6.65
CA ILE A 76 -14.86 -5.50 7.54
C ILE A 76 -15.69 -6.76 7.68
N LYS A 77 -15.95 -7.44 6.57
CA LYS A 77 -16.75 -8.64 6.49
C LYS A 77 -16.26 -9.52 5.34
N SER A 78 -16.29 -10.81 5.52
CA SER A 78 -15.92 -11.77 4.49
C SER A 78 -16.71 -13.06 4.65
N ASP A 79 -16.88 -13.78 3.54
CA ASP A 79 -17.51 -15.09 3.54
C ASP A 79 -16.68 -16.09 4.36
N ASP A 80 -17.32 -17.16 4.85
CA ASP A 80 -16.71 -18.11 5.78
C ASP A 80 -15.45 -18.79 5.25
N GLU A 81 -15.33 -18.98 3.94
CA GLU A 81 -14.13 -19.55 3.33
C GLU A 81 -12.87 -18.73 3.60
N TYR A 82 -13.01 -17.42 3.81
CA TYR A 82 -11.90 -16.50 4.08
C TYR A 82 -11.46 -16.47 5.55
N ARG A 83 -11.99 -17.37 6.38
CA ARG A 83 -11.41 -17.68 7.70
C ARG A 83 -10.03 -18.30 7.54
N ASP A 84 -9.77 -18.94 6.39
CA ASP A 84 -8.43 -19.32 5.99
C ASP A 84 -7.62 -18.08 5.60
N PRO A 85 -6.64 -17.66 6.39
CA PRO A 85 -5.88 -16.45 6.13
C PRO A 85 -5.05 -16.53 4.85
N ARG A 86 -4.64 -17.72 4.45
CA ARG A 86 -3.92 -17.94 3.19
C ARG A 86 -4.82 -17.64 1.99
N LEU A 87 -6.02 -18.20 2.00
CA LEU A 87 -6.99 -17.95 0.93
C LEU A 87 -7.37 -16.46 0.86
N LEU A 88 -7.54 -15.82 2.00
CA LEU A 88 -7.82 -14.39 2.08
C LEU A 88 -6.69 -13.57 1.45
N LYS A 89 -5.45 -13.83 1.83
CA LYS A 89 -4.29 -13.10 1.28
C LYS A 89 -4.13 -13.31 -0.22
N ASP A 90 -4.26 -14.55 -0.69
CA ASP A 90 -4.16 -14.87 -2.12
C ASP A 90 -5.27 -14.19 -2.92
N THR A 91 -6.49 -14.17 -2.42
CA THR A 91 -7.62 -13.50 -3.08
C THR A 91 -7.41 -11.99 -3.16
N ILE A 92 -6.93 -11.36 -2.09
CA ILE A 92 -6.61 -9.93 -2.07
C ILE A 92 -5.46 -9.62 -3.04
N ARG A 93 -4.41 -10.44 -3.04
CA ARG A 93 -3.29 -10.30 -3.97
C ARG A 93 -3.74 -10.39 -5.43
N ASN A 94 -4.57 -11.36 -5.76
CA ASN A 94 -5.09 -11.53 -7.11
C ASN A 94 -5.97 -10.33 -7.54
N ALA A 95 -6.80 -9.82 -6.65
CA ALA A 95 -7.61 -8.62 -6.90
C ALA A 95 -6.72 -7.40 -7.13
N LEU A 96 -5.70 -7.22 -6.29
CA LEU A 96 -4.73 -6.12 -6.42
C LEU A 96 -3.96 -6.21 -7.74
N ASN A 97 -3.47 -7.40 -8.11
CA ASN A 97 -2.77 -7.62 -9.37
C ASN A 97 -3.65 -7.30 -10.58
N LYS A 98 -4.92 -7.67 -10.53
CA LYS A 98 -5.89 -7.33 -11.59
C LYS A 98 -6.11 -5.82 -11.68
N ALA A 99 -6.18 -5.14 -10.55
CA ALA A 99 -6.38 -3.69 -10.49
C ALA A 99 -5.14 -2.92 -11.00
N VAL A 100 -3.92 -3.41 -10.75
CA VAL A 100 -2.70 -2.78 -11.24
C VAL A 100 -2.45 -3.08 -12.73
N GLY A 101 -3.06 -4.11 -13.28
CA GLY A 101 -2.95 -4.49 -14.69
C GLY A 101 -3.34 -3.33 -15.62
N GLY A 102 -2.49 -3.03 -16.61
CA GLY A 102 -2.68 -1.91 -17.52
C GLY A 102 -2.26 -0.54 -16.98
N LYS A 103 -1.82 -0.46 -15.74
CA LYS A 103 -1.20 0.73 -15.11
C LYS A 103 0.32 0.53 -15.04
N PHE A 104 1.06 1.56 -14.65
CA PHE A 104 2.53 1.51 -14.57
C PHE A 104 3.04 0.80 -13.30
N PHE A 105 2.24 -0.07 -12.72
CA PHE A 105 2.60 -0.86 -11.55
C PHE A 105 3.05 -2.26 -11.95
N SER A 106 4.00 -2.81 -11.22
CA SER A 106 4.28 -4.25 -11.28
C SER A 106 3.24 -5.01 -10.46
N ASP A 107 3.17 -6.33 -10.69
CA ASP A 107 2.34 -7.20 -9.87
C ASP A 107 2.75 -7.12 -8.39
N ALA A 108 1.76 -7.24 -7.51
CA ALA A 108 2.00 -7.21 -6.08
C ALA A 108 2.85 -8.40 -5.63
N GLN A 109 3.91 -8.09 -4.90
CA GLN A 109 4.79 -9.07 -4.30
C GLN A 109 4.33 -9.37 -2.87
N ASP A 110 4.33 -10.65 -2.52
CA ASP A 110 3.99 -11.08 -1.17
C ASP A 110 5.20 -10.92 -0.25
N SER A 111 5.07 -10.05 0.73
CA SER A 111 6.02 -9.94 1.83
C SER A 111 5.44 -10.50 3.13
N THR A 112 6.22 -10.49 4.21
CA THR A 112 5.80 -11.04 5.51
C THR A 112 4.53 -10.36 6.04
N SER A 113 4.45 -9.05 5.99
CA SER A 113 3.38 -8.27 6.63
C SER A 113 2.52 -7.46 5.66
N CYS A 114 2.84 -7.44 4.38
CA CYS A 114 2.09 -6.66 3.39
C CYS A 114 2.22 -7.22 1.97
N LEU A 115 1.46 -6.61 1.08
CA LEU A 115 1.59 -6.76 -0.36
C LEU A 115 2.20 -5.47 -0.90
N THR A 116 3.27 -5.57 -1.67
CA THR A 116 4.01 -4.43 -2.21
C THR A 116 3.81 -4.32 -3.71
N ALA A 117 3.29 -3.19 -4.17
CA ALA A 117 3.23 -2.86 -5.59
C ALA A 117 4.21 -1.73 -5.90
N LEU A 118 4.92 -1.87 -7.02
CA LEU A 118 5.96 -0.95 -7.44
C LEU A 118 5.52 -0.19 -8.67
N LEU A 119 5.69 1.13 -8.65
CA LEU A 119 5.51 1.97 -9.83
C LEU A 119 6.83 2.05 -10.60
N HIS A 120 6.79 1.65 -11.87
CA HIS A 120 7.91 1.83 -12.79
C HIS A 120 7.62 2.98 -13.75
N PHE A 121 8.60 3.86 -13.97
CA PHE A 121 8.49 4.86 -15.03
C PHE A 121 8.60 4.20 -16.40
N LYS A 122 7.84 4.75 -17.35
CA LYS A 122 7.63 4.19 -18.69
C LYS A 122 8.92 3.91 -19.47
N ASP A 123 9.97 4.68 -19.22
CA ASP A 123 11.23 4.62 -19.98
C ASP A 123 12.44 4.19 -19.15
N THR A 124 12.23 3.80 -17.89
CA THR A 124 13.32 3.42 -16.98
C THR A 124 12.95 2.17 -16.19
N THR A 125 13.95 1.34 -15.90
CA THR A 125 13.82 0.23 -14.96
C THR A 125 13.93 0.68 -13.49
N ASN A 126 14.11 1.97 -13.25
CA ASN A 126 14.22 2.52 -11.90
C ASN A 126 12.85 2.60 -11.25
N VAL A 127 12.73 1.97 -10.10
CA VAL A 127 11.55 2.10 -9.25
C VAL A 127 11.66 3.44 -8.53
N GLU A 128 10.75 4.36 -8.84
CA GLU A 128 10.71 5.66 -8.15
C GLU A 128 9.65 5.73 -7.07
N PHE A 129 8.72 4.77 -7.04
CA PHE A 129 7.60 4.78 -6.12
C PHE A 129 7.11 3.38 -5.82
N SER A 130 6.82 3.09 -4.56
CA SER A 130 6.16 1.86 -4.15
C SER A 130 5.01 2.17 -3.21
N PHE A 131 4.01 1.29 -3.16
CA PHE A 131 3.04 1.32 -2.10
C PHE A 131 2.86 -0.08 -1.49
N ASP A 132 2.69 -0.10 -0.20
CA ASP A 132 2.50 -1.31 0.59
C ASP A 132 1.06 -1.35 1.12
N VAL A 133 0.46 -2.53 1.08
CA VAL A 133 -0.89 -2.76 1.56
C VAL A 133 -0.83 -3.81 2.66
N ALA A 134 -1.07 -3.39 3.90
CA ALA A 134 -1.21 -4.29 5.03
C ALA A 134 -2.69 -4.72 5.16
N ILE A 135 -2.91 -6.02 5.32
CA ILE A 135 -4.25 -6.58 5.49
C ILE A 135 -4.56 -6.61 6.98
N ILE A 136 -5.61 -5.90 7.39
CA ILE A 136 -6.03 -5.83 8.79
C ILE A 136 -7.51 -6.17 8.95
N LYS A 137 -7.86 -6.63 10.13
CA LYS A 137 -9.24 -6.82 10.58
C LYS A 137 -9.36 -6.50 12.06
N LYS A 138 -10.58 -6.26 12.54
CA LYS A 138 -10.84 -6.16 13.98
C LYS A 138 -11.15 -7.55 14.55
N ASN A 139 -10.60 -7.85 15.74
CA ASN A 139 -11.01 -9.02 16.50
C ASN A 139 -12.32 -8.74 17.26
N PRO A 140 -12.94 -9.77 17.90
CA PRO A 140 -14.18 -9.58 18.67
C PRO A 140 -14.06 -8.55 19.81
N ASN A 141 -12.87 -8.30 20.31
CA ASN A 141 -12.61 -7.30 21.35
C ASN A 141 -12.44 -5.87 20.79
N GLY A 142 -12.51 -5.70 19.47
CA GLY A 142 -12.36 -4.42 18.80
C GLY A 142 -10.92 -4.00 18.54
N ASN A 143 -9.94 -4.86 18.80
CA ASN A 143 -8.54 -4.60 18.50
C ASN A 143 -8.21 -4.94 17.05
N TYR A 144 -7.29 -4.16 16.46
CA TYR A 144 -6.84 -4.43 15.10
C TYR A 144 -5.81 -5.55 15.07
N MET A 145 -5.96 -6.44 14.08
CA MET A 145 -5.07 -7.57 13.82
C MET A 145 -4.51 -7.41 12.41
N ARG A 146 -3.21 -7.67 12.25
CA ARG A 146 -2.53 -7.68 10.95
C ARG A 146 -2.28 -9.10 10.51
N LEU A 147 -2.54 -9.39 9.24
CA LEU A 147 -2.20 -10.67 8.64
C LEU A 147 -0.69 -10.74 8.39
N VAL A 148 -0.05 -11.77 8.94
CA VAL A 148 1.38 -12.02 8.82
C VAL A 148 1.62 -13.40 8.21
N HIS A 149 2.47 -13.45 7.19
CA HIS A 149 2.92 -14.70 6.57
C HIS A 149 4.37 -15.00 6.97
N ASN A 150 4.56 -15.96 7.83
CA ASN A 150 5.90 -16.47 8.14
C ASN A 150 6.34 -17.42 7.04
N LYS A 151 7.22 -16.97 6.17
CA LYS A 151 7.68 -17.73 5.02
C LYS A 151 8.55 -18.93 5.40
N SER A 152 9.31 -18.86 6.50
CA SER A 152 10.17 -19.93 6.98
C SER A 152 9.37 -21.18 7.37
N TRP A 153 8.19 -20.97 7.95
CA TRP A 153 7.30 -22.05 8.39
C TRP A 153 6.06 -22.19 7.49
N ASN A 154 5.93 -21.33 6.47
CA ASN A 154 4.75 -21.23 5.62
C ASN A 154 3.45 -21.14 6.42
N GLN A 155 3.46 -20.31 7.46
CA GLN A 155 2.38 -20.16 8.40
C GLN A 155 1.80 -18.76 8.34
N TYR A 156 0.47 -18.67 8.28
CA TYR A 156 -0.28 -17.43 8.27
C TYR A 156 -0.90 -17.21 9.65
N THR A 157 -0.66 -16.03 10.23
CA THR A 157 -1.18 -15.67 11.56
C THR A 157 -1.78 -14.27 11.56
N TRP A 158 -2.68 -14.03 12.48
CA TRP A 158 -3.20 -12.71 12.78
C TRP A 158 -2.53 -12.20 14.06
N ASN A 159 -1.74 -11.14 13.90
CA ASN A 159 -1.00 -10.56 15.01
C ASN A 159 -1.63 -9.23 15.41
N GLU A 160 -1.81 -9.01 16.71
CA GLU A 160 -2.36 -7.78 17.24
C GLU A 160 -1.44 -6.59 16.91
N VAL A 161 -2.04 -5.51 16.42
CA VAL A 161 -1.31 -4.27 16.10
C VAL A 161 -1.34 -3.36 17.33
N PRO A 162 -0.19 -2.83 17.78
CA PRO A 162 -0.16 -1.87 18.87
C PRO A 162 -1.04 -0.64 18.60
N ASN A 163 -1.69 -0.11 19.63
CA ASN A 163 -2.62 1.02 19.51
C ASN A 163 -2.00 2.26 18.86
N SER A 164 -0.71 2.47 19.02
CA SER A 164 0.04 3.56 18.38
C SER A 164 0.11 3.48 16.85
N HIS A 165 -0.22 2.33 16.28
CA HIS A 165 -0.21 2.07 14.84
C HIS A 165 -1.61 1.87 14.24
N GLN A 166 -2.65 2.10 15.03
CA GLN A 166 -4.06 1.87 14.65
C GLN A 166 -4.74 3.10 14.03
N VAL A 167 -4.01 3.99 13.46
CA VAL A 167 -4.61 5.20 12.88
C VAL A 167 -4.77 5.06 11.40
#